data_e30685d75cccfdc671feadefc34577c8
#
_entry.id   e30685d75cccfdc671feadefc34577c8
#
_cell.length_a   1.000
_cell.length_b   1.000
_cell.length_c   1.000
_cell.angle_alpha   90.00
_cell.angle_beta   90.00
_cell.angle_gamma   90.00
#
_symmetry.space_group_name_H-M   'P 1'
#
loop_
_entity.id
_entity.type
_entity.pdbx_description
1 polymer ?
#
loop_
_entity_poly.entity_id
_entity_poly.type
_entity_poly.pdbx_seq_one_letter_code
_entity_poly.pdbx_strand_id
1 'polypeptide(L)'
;PQDHKTKNMSETKAPPAPSSSSTSTDVADGLRASVAKQAALVRTIKKAGGDWGPEVVKLKELREQLALCAGSDVGQVFKVDRDRLDTVLKQRMFVVPSFEIYGGTKGFFDFGPPGCALKANLLALWRRHFVLEEGMLEVECTNLMPHAVLNTSGHVERFTDLMVKDPKSDPPCARADKLLEEHIESLLEADTGMPADERKSLEVQARKAEALGVEEMHEAFQRFGIKSPAGNEWSKPFPFNLMFKTTIGPEGTQVGYLRPETAQGIFINFERLRDFNAGKLPFAAAQIGQAYRNEIAPRSGLLRVREFCQAEIEHFVDPENKKHAKFSEVQDLLIPLFDRHGQLETGKMTTDWTMGQAVAKGMIDNETLAFFMSRTYLFLRRAGIHADKIRFRQHLKTEMAHYATDCWDAEILNSYGWTECVGHADRSCFDLDAHASVTGRSMLATKKVAKHTVRYMKMTLNRKMIGKTFKREGGNVVDALESLAVGGGANKTTAEASEAGVVEAQLASGSEATVTSCKGSWTITRDMCSWKIAEKQVQEIKFRPSVVEPSFGIGRIMYS
;
A
#
# COMPACT_ATOMS: atom_id res chain seq x y z
N PRO A 1 -8.33 -66.83 -15.86
CA PRO A 1 -7.21 -67.00 -16.77
C PRO A 1 -7.68 -66.60 -18.19
N GLN A 2 -7.37 -65.40 -18.61
CA GLN A 2 -7.34 -65.02 -20.01
C GLN A 2 -6.28 -63.95 -20.21
N ASP A 3 -5.25 -64.33 -20.97
CA ASP A 3 -4.17 -63.51 -21.49
C ASP A 3 -4.69 -62.33 -22.32
N HIS A 4 -4.19 -61.14 -22.09
CA HIS A 4 -4.19 -60.06 -23.09
C HIS A 4 -2.77 -59.58 -23.34
N LYS A 5 -2.32 -59.93 -24.54
CA LYS A 5 -1.06 -59.55 -25.22
C LYS A 5 -0.89 -58.03 -25.26
N THR A 6 0.24 -57.60 -24.74
CA THR A 6 0.85 -56.29 -24.97
C THR A 6 1.28 -56.16 -26.45
N LYS A 7 0.72 -55.21 -27.17
CA LYS A 7 1.22 -54.77 -28.46
C LYS A 7 2.24 -53.65 -28.26
N ASN A 8 3.48 -53.92 -28.66
CA ASN A 8 4.52 -52.91 -28.88
C ASN A 8 4.04 -51.86 -29.88
N MET A 9 4.03 -50.59 -29.45
CA MET A 9 3.97 -49.44 -30.34
C MET A 9 5.38 -48.83 -30.46
N SER A 10 5.86 -48.81 -31.66
CA SER A 10 7.14 -48.30 -32.14
C SER A 10 7.39 -46.84 -31.72
N GLU A 11 8.57 -46.57 -31.20
CA GLU A 11 9.13 -45.23 -31.01
C GLU A 11 9.24 -44.50 -32.37
N THR A 12 8.44 -43.47 -32.56
CA THR A 12 8.66 -42.47 -33.60
C THR A 12 9.61 -41.41 -33.05
N LYS A 13 10.83 -41.39 -33.55
CA LYS A 13 11.83 -40.32 -33.32
C LYS A 13 11.24 -38.96 -33.73
N ALA A 14 11.30 -38.01 -32.80
CA ALA A 14 11.06 -36.60 -33.08
C ALA A 14 12.09 -36.06 -34.09
N PRO A 15 11.69 -35.14 -35.01
CA PRO A 15 12.64 -34.52 -35.91
C PRO A 15 13.63 -33.63 -35.17
N PRO A 16 14.88 -33.46 -35.68
CA PRO A 16 15.87 -32.62 -35.01
C PRO A 16 15.46 -31.16 -35.05
N ALA A 17 15.70 -30.46 -33.93
CA ALA A 17 15.49 -29.02 -33.78
C ALA A 17 16.36 -28.26 -34.83
N PRO A 18 15.83 -27.17 -35.42
CA PRO A 18 16.62 -26.35 -36.32
C PRO A 18 17.71 -25.62 -35.54
N SER A 19 18.94 -25.78 -35.97
CA SER A 19 20.13 -25.09 -35.49
C SER A 19 20.13 -23.62 -35.92
N SER A 20 20.68 -22.77 -35.04
CA SER A 20 21.02 -21.34 -35.15
C SER A 20 19.85 -20.36 -35.10
N SER A 21 19.55 -19.93 -33.86
CA SER A 21 18.90 -18.66 -33.57
C SER A 21 19.94 -17.54 -33.73
N SER A 22 19.87 -16.75 -34.81
CA SER A 22 20.34 -15.35 -34.73
C SER A 22 19.52 -14.67 -33.67
N THR A 23 20.16 -14.18 -32.61
CA THR A 23 19.49 -13.57 -31.47
C THR A 23 18.70 -12.33 -31.92
N SER A 24 17.52 -12.10 -31.38
CA SER A 24 16.67 -10.91 -31.66
C SER A 24 17.45 -9.59 -31.51
N THR A 25 18.53 -9.61 -30.78
CA THR A 25 19.48 -8.50 -30.58
C THR A 25 20.24 -8.14 -31.87
N ASP A 26 20.71 -9.13 -32.65
CA ASP A 26 21.48 -8.89 -33.87
C ASP A 26 20.61 -8.25 -34.98
N VAL A 27 19.33 -8.62 -35.05
CA VAL A 27 18.36 -8.02 -35.99
C VAL A 27 18.02 -6.59 -35.59
N ALA A 28 17.85 -6.32 -34.31
CA ALA A 28 17.57 -4.96 -33.78
C ALA A 28 18.77 -4.02 -34.03
N ASP A 29 19.99 -4.49 -33.85
CA ASP A 29 21.21 -3.68 -34.07
C ASP A 29 21.44 -3.41 -35.57
N GLY A 30 21.15 -4.34 -36.44
CA GLY A 30 21.14 -4.15 -37.91
C GLY A 30 20.11 -3.10 -38.35
N LEU A 31 18.92 -3.11 -37.75
CA LEU A 31 17.87 -2.11 -38.01
C LEU A 31 18.24 -0.72 -37.44
N ARG A 32 18.88 -0.62 -36.26
CA ARG A 32 19.40 0.65 -35.73
C ARG A 32 20.42 1.29 -36.66
N ALA A 33 21.35 0.50 -37.20
CA ALA A 33 22.32 0.98 -38.19
C ALA A 33 21.64 1.47 -39.48
N SER A 34 20.63 0.78 -39.96
CA SER A 34 19.84 1.15 -41.14
C SER A 34 19.05 2.45 -40.91
N VAL A 35 18.42 2.63 -39.75
CA VAL A 35 17.72 3.87 -39.36
C VAL A 35 18.70 5.05 -39.31
N ALA A 36 19.89 4.87 -38.74
CA ALA A 36 20.91 5.92 -38.68
C ALA A 36 21.39 6.34 -40.07
N LYS A 37 21.63 5.39 -40.95
CA LYS A 37 22.05 5.61 -42.35
C LYS A 37 20.97 6.37 -43.13
N GLN A 38 19.72 5.95 -43.01
CA GLN A 38 18.59 6.58 -43.69
C GLN A 38 18.33 8.00 -43.19
N ALA A 39 18.46 8.24 -41.87
CA ALA A 39 18.32 9.57 -41.27
C ALA A 39 19.43 10.53 -41.77
N ALA A 40 20.66 10.04 -41.96
CA ALA A 40 21.76 10.82 -42.52
C ALA A 40 21.48 11.19 -43.96
N LEU A 41 20.96 10.25 -44.78
CA LEU A 41 20.58 10.49 -46.17
C LEU A 41 19.50 11.57 -46.29
N VAL A 42 18.44 11.51 -45.50
CA VAL A 42 17.38 12.54 -45.46
C VAL A 42 17.96 13.91 -45.15
N ARG A 43 18.91 14.02 -44.18
CA ARG A 43 19.57 15.28 -43.86
C ARG A 43 20.41 15.84 -45.03
N THR A 44 21.10 14.97 -45.75
CA THR A 44 21.93 15.34 -46.89
C THR A 44 21.08 15.85 -48.06
N ILE A 45 20.01 15.15 -48.41
CA ILE A 45 19.08 15.56 -49.49
C ILE A 45 18.38 16.88 -49.12
N LYS A 46 17.96 17.05 -47.85
CA LYS A 46 17.34 18.29 -47.38
C LYS A 46 18.30 19.47 -47.44
N LYS A 47 19.60 19.28 -47.14
CA LYS A 47 20.62 20.32 -47.28
C LYS A 47 20.91 20.69 -48.72
N ALA A 48 20.78 19.72 -49.65
CA ALA A 48 21.00 19.92 -51.09
C ALA A 48 19.75 20.49 -51.81
N GLY A 49 18.64 20.74 -51.12
CA GLY A 49 17.40 21.27 -51.72
C GLY A 49 16.64 20.27 -52.59
N GLY A 50 16.96 18.97 -52.50
CA GLY A 50 16.29 17.92 -53.26
C GLY A 50 14.97 17.45 -52.60
N ASP A 51 14.19 16.64 -53.34
CA ASP A 51 12.97 16.04 -52.79
C ASP A 51 13.34 14.88 -51.83
N TRP A 52 13.08 15.11 -50.54
CA TRP A 52 13.35 14.21 -49.43
C TRP A 52 12.10 13.41 -48.97
N GLY A 53 10.93 13.64 -49.59
CA GLY A 53 9.67 12.99 -49.24
C GLY A 53 9.73 11.46 -49.27
N PRO A 54 10.18 10.81 -50.34
CA PRO A 54 10.29 9.34 -50.44
C PRO A 54 11.22 8.75 -49.36
N GLU A 55 12.32 9.44 -49.07
CA GLU A 55 13.32 8.95 -48.08
C GLU A 55 12.84 9.07 -46.64
N VAL A 56 11.93 10.00 -46.39
CA VAL A 56 11.26 10.12 -45.07
C VAL A 56 10.26 8.98 -44.86
N VAL A 57 9.53 8.59 -45.90
CA VAL A 57 8.64 7.41 -45.83
C VAL A 57 9.43 6.16 -45.46
N LYS A 58 10.55 5.94 -46.16
CA LYS A 58 11.44 4.80 -45.88
C LYS A 58 12.07 4.85 -44.48
N LEU A 59 12.39 6.05 -43.99
CA LEU A 59 12.88 6.21 -42.62
C LEU A 59 11.81 5.87 -41.59
N LYS A 60 10.54 6.21 -41.84
CA LYS A 60 9.42 5.84 -40.97
C LYS A 60 9.23 4.32 -40.93
N GLU A 61 9.24 3.65 -42.11
CA GLU A 61 9.13 2.19 -42.20
C GLU A 61 10.24 1.47 -41.42
N LEU A 62 11.50 1.91 -41.58
CA LEU A 62 12.62 1.35 -40.82
C LEU A 62 12.52 1.56 -39.30
N ARG A 63 11.97 2.69 -38.88
CA ARG A 63 11.71 2.96 -37.45
C ARG A 63 10.59 2.07 -36.91
N GLU A 64 9.55 1.84 -37.69
CA GLU A 64 8.45 0.93 -37.31
C GLU A 64 8.97 -0.51 -37.20
N GLN A 65 9.80 -0.96 -38.16
CA GLN A 65 10.43 -2.28 -38.11
C GLN A 65 11.36 -2.43 -36.88
N LEU A 66 12.14 -1.39 -36.56
CA LEU A 66 12.99 -1.38 -35.39
C LEU A 66 12.16 -1.46 -34.09
N ALA A 67 11.06 -0.73 -34.05
CA ALA A 67 10.16 -0.76 -32.89
C ALA A 67 9.54 -2.14 -32.69
N LEU A 68 9.12 -2.80 -33.76
CA LEU A 68 8.60 -4.18 -33.75
C LEU A 68 9.66 -5.19 -33.28
N CYS A 69 10.91 -5.06 -33.74
CA CYS A 69 12.00 -5.98 -33.37
C CYS A 69 12.56 -5.72 -31.98
N ALA A 70 12.55 -4.47 -31.51
CA ALA A 70 13.06 -4.10 -30.20
C ALA A 70 12.07 -4.38 -29.04
N GLY A 71 10.86 -4.86 -29.36
CA GLY A 71 9.80 -5.06 -28.35
C GLY A 71 9.39 -3.75 -27.63
N SER A 72 9.85 -2.61 -28.15
CA SER A 72 9.50 -1.29 -27.64
C SER A 72 8.45 -0.68 -28.57
N ASP A 73 7.20 -0.82 -28.21
CA ASP A 73 6.11 0.01 -28.70
C ASP A 73 6.30 1.44 -28.15
N VAL A 74 7.40 2.10 -28.58
CA VAL A 74 7.62 3.50 -28.28
C VAL A 74 6.82 4.31 -29.29
N GLY A 75 5.54 4.59 -28.96
CA GLY A 75 4.83 5.69 -29.60
C GLY A 75 3.52 5.44 -30.29
N GLN A 76 2.96 4.24 -30.31
CA GLN A 76 1.50 4.12 -30.45
C GLN A 76 0.90 4.11 -29.04
N VAL A 77 0.56 5.29 -28.54
CA VAL A 77 -0.52 5.40 -27.55
C VAL A 77 -1.72 4.78 -28.25
N PHE A 78 -2.04 3.52 -27.96
CA PHE A 78 -3.32 2.94 -28.33
C PHE A 78 -4.36 3.84 -27.72
N LYS A 79 -4.92 4.73 -28.54
CA LYS A 79 -6.02 5.58 -28.12
C LYS A 79 -7.19 4.64 -27.95
N VAL A 80 -7.38 4.13 -26.72
CA VAL A 80 -8.51 3.29 -26.39
C VAL A 80 -9.76 4.12 -26.63
N ASP A 81 -10.60 3.68 -27.55
CA ASP A 81 -11.94 4.21 -27.71
C ASP A 81 -12.79 3.74 -26.52
N ARG A 82 -12.88 4.61 -25.52
CA ARG A 82 -13.56 4.32 -24.25
C ARG A 82 -15.02 3.98 -24.46
N ASP A 83 -15.72 4.73 -25.29
CA ASP A 83 -17.15 4.54 -25.53
C ASP A 83 -17.41 3.17 -26.15
N ARG A 84 -16.54 2.77 -27.06
CA ARG A 84 -16.61 1.44 -27.67
C ARG A 84 -16.26 0.34 -26.67
N LEU A 85 -15.23 0.52 -25.85
CA LEU A 85 -14.85 -0.43 -24.81
C LEU A 85 -15.99 -0.60 -23.80
N ASP A 86 -16.52 0.49 -23.25
CA ASP A 86 -17.62 0.47 -22.29
C ASP A 86 -18.88 -0.19 -22.88
N THR A 87 -19.16 0.08 -24.16
CA THR A 87 -20.25 -0.56 -24.88
C THR A 87 -20.06 -2.08 -24.95
N VAL A 88 -18.86 -2.55 -25.31
CA VAL A 88 -18.56 -3.99 -25.39
C VAL A 88 -18.61 -4.65 -24.00
N LEU A 89 -18.04 -4.01 -22.96
CA LEU A 89 -18.06 -4.53 -21.59
C LEU A 89 -19.50 -4.73 -21.09
N LYS A 90 -20.39 -3.76 -21.37
CA LYS A 90 -21.82 -3.85 -21.01
C LYS A 90 -22.55 -4.90 -21.85
N GLN A 91 -22.46 -4.82 -23.20
CA GLN A 91 -23.17 -5.74 -24.10
C GLN A 91 -22.79 -7.21 -23.88
N ARG A 92 -21.53 -7.48 -23.56
CA ARG A 92 -21.01 -8.82 -23.28
C ARG A 92 -21.09 -9.19 -21.79
N MET A 93 -21.68 -8.32 -20.98
CA MET A 93 -21.84 -8.52 -19.55
C MET A 93 -20.53 -8.90 -18.84
N PHE A 94 -19.41 -8.24 -19.20
CA PHE A 94 -18.18 -8.37 -18.41
C PHE A 94 -18.35 -7.67 -17.06
N VAL A 95 -18.71 -6.39 -17.11
CA VAL A 95 -18.99 -5.53 -15.96
C VAL A 95 -20.14 -4.61 -16.34
N VAL A 96 -21.17 -4.58 -15.53
CA VAL A 96 -22.35 -3.73 -15.75
C VAL A 96 -22.70 -2.98 -14.46
N PRO A 97 -23.27 -1.77 -14.55
CA PRO A 97 -23.78 -1.10 -13.34
C PRO A 97 -24.86 -1.96 -12.65
N SER A 98 -24.79 -2.04 -11.32
CA SER A 98 -25.79 -2.78 -10.55
C SER A 98 -27.11 -2.02 -10.45
N PHE A 99 -28.21 -2.75 -10.26
CA PHE A 99 -29.53 -2.19 -9.95
C PHE A 99 -30.15 -1.33 -11.08
N GLU A 100 -29.75 -1.49 -12.34
CA GLU A 100 -30.23 -0.66 -13.47
C GLU A 100 -31.78 -0.67 -13.60
N ILE A 101 -32.44 -1.79 -13.32
CA ILE A 101 -33.91 -1.88 -13.34
C ILE A 101 -34.62 -1.00 -12.30
N TYR A 102 -33.87 -0.52 -11.29
CA TYR A 102 -34.34 0.42 -10.26
C TYR A 102 -33.72 1.83 -10.44
N GLY A 103 -33.16 2.13 -11.61
CA GLY A 103 -32.49 3.40 -11.87
C GLY A 103 -31.01 3.43 -11.56
N GLY A 104 -30.45 2.31 -11.07
CA GLY A 104 -29.04 2.16 -10.77
C GLY A 104 -28.57 2.89 -9.50
N THR A 105 -27.43 2.51 -9.01
CA THR A 105 -26.72 3.22 -7.91
C THR A 105 -25.25 3.34 -8.28
N LYS A 106 -24.74 4.57 -8.39
CA LYS A 106 -23.35 4.82 -8.78
C LYS A 106 -22.37 4.11 -7.84
N GLY A 107 -21.29 3.54 -8.40
CA GLY A 107 -20.23 2.90 -7.64
C GLY A 107 -20.50 1.45 -7.23
N PHE A 108 -21.54 0.81 -7.78
CA PHE A 108 -21.80 -0.62 -7.66
C PHE A 108 -21.84 -1.26 -9.03
N PHE A 109 -21.19 -2.40 -9.17
CA PHE A 109 -21.07 -3.12 -10.43
C PHE A 109 -21.25 -4.62 -10.23
N ASP A 110 -21.96 -5.23 -11.18
CA ASP A 110 -22.11 -6.67 -11.28
C ASP A 110 -21.12 -7.23 -12.31
N PHE A 111 -20.56 -8.39 -12.01
CA PHE A 111 -19.73 -9.15 -12.94
C PHE A 111 -20.56 -10.24 -13.60
N GLY A 112 -20.68 -10.19 -14.92
CA GLY A 112 -21.29 -11.28 -15.69
C GLY A 112 -20.34 -12.46 -15.90
N PRO A 113 -20.76 -13.49 -16.66
CA PRO A 113 -19.98 -14.72 -16.82
C PRO A 113 -18.53 -14.53 -17.25
N PRO A 114 -18.18 -13.71 -18.27
CA PRO A 114 -16.79 -13.51 -18.65
C PRO A 114 -16.01 -12.67 -17.61
N GLY A 115 -16.65 -11.70 -16.95
CA GLY A 115 -16.03 -10.93 -15.88
C GLY A 115 -15.72 -11.79 -14.65
N CYS A 116 -16.64 -12.69 -14.26
CA CYS A 116 -16.41 -13.65 -13.19
C CYS A 116 -15.25 -14.59 -13.52
N ALA A 117 -15.17 -15.11 -14.75
CA ALA A 117 -14.08 -15.99 -15.18
C ALA A 117 -12.72 -15.27 -15.14
N LEU A 118 -12.67 -14.04 -15.63
CA LEU A 118 -11.45 -13.21 -15.60
C LEU A 118 -11.00 -12.94 -14.15
N LYS A 119 -11.93 -12.52 -13.29
CA LYS A 119 -11.66 -12.30 -11.86
C LYS A 119 -11.15 -13.56 -11.16
N ALA A 120 -11.78 -14.71 -11.41
CA ALA A 120 -11.38 -15.99 -10.83
C ALA A 120 -9.97 -16.39 -11.27
N ASN A 121 -9.62 -16.22 -12.54
CA ASN A 121 -8.28 -16.51 -13.06
C ASN A 121 -7.23 -15.59 -12.44
N LEU A 122 -7.50 -14.29 -12.32
CA LEU A 122 -6.61 -13.33 -11.68
C LEU A 122 -6.36 -13.69 -10.21
N LEU A 123 -7.41 -14.04 -9.46
CA LEU A 123 -7.30 -14.48 -8.07
C LEU A 123 -6.54 -15.81 -7.93
N ALA A 124 -6.75 -16.75 -8.86
CA ALA A 124 -5.98 -18.00 -8.88
C ALA A 124 -4.49 -17.76 -9.15
N LEU A 125 -4.18 -16.84 -10.07
CA LEU A 125 -2.81 -16.41 -10.35
C LEU A 125 -2.19 -15.74 -9.11
N TRP A 126 -2.93 -14.85 -8.42
CA TRP A 126 -2.48 -14.18 -7.21
C TRP A 126 -2.16 -15.18 -6.09
N ARG A 127 -3.08 -16.15 -5.81
CA ARG A 127 -2.83 -17.21 -4.82
C ARG A 127 -1.59 -18.03 -5.14
N ARG A 128 -1.41 -18.41 -6.40
CA ARG A 128 -0.21 -19.13 -6.82
C ARG A 128 1.05 -18.32 -6.57
N HIS A 129 1.04 -17.05 -6.99
CA HIS A 129 2.21 -16.17 -6.98
C HIS A 129 2.64 -15.76 -5.56
N PHE A 130 1.69 -15.50 -4.67
CA PHE A 130 1.96 -15.04 -3.31
C PHE A 130 1.77 -16.15 -2.27
N VAL A 131 0.58 -16.75 -2.20
CA VAL A 131 0.30 -17.69 -1.12
C VAL A 131 1.13 -18.96 -1.26
N LEU A 132 1.15 -19.58 -2.45
CA LEU A 132 1.82 -20.87 -2.66
C LEU A 132 3.33 -20.72 -2.85
N GLU A 133 3.78 -19.80 -3.75
CA GLU A 133 5.21 -19.64 -4.03
C GLU A 133 5.97 -19.06 -2.82
N GLU A 134 5.34 -18.22 -1.99
CA GLU A 134 5.96 -17.63 -0.80
C GLU A 134 5.58 -18.32 0.53
N GLY A 135 4.71 -19.33 0.49
CA GLY A 135 4.34 -20.12 1.67
C GLY A 135 3.58 -19.31 2.73
N MET A 136 2.65 -18.45 2.31
CA MET A 136 1.89 -17.59 3.21
C MET A 136 0.68 -18.31 3.81
N LEU A 137 0.23 -17.83 4.97
CA LEU A 137 -0.96 -18.33 5.66
C LEU A 137 -2.20 -17.61 5.10
N GLU A 138 -3.02 -18.27 4.29
CA GLU A 138 -4.27 -17.67 3.82
C GLU A 138 -5.35 -17.77 4.91
N VAL A 139 -6.04 -16.64 5.17
CA VAL A 139 -7.16 -16.55 6.12
C VAL A 139 -8.34 -15.85 5.48
N GLU A 140 -9.53 -16.08 6.04
CA GLU A 140 -10.76 -15.36 5.69
C GLU A 140 -11.38 -14.81 6.97
N CYS A 141 -11.60 -13.49 7.02
CA CYS A 141 -12.19 -12.80 8.16
C CYS A 141 -13.52 -12.15 7.75
N THR A 142 -14.34 -11.81 8.76
CA THR A 142 -15.68 -11.23 8.54
C THR A 142 -15.64 -9.87 7.88
N ASN A 143 -16.61 -9.59 6.99
CA ASN A 143 -16.77 -8.28 6.33
C ASN A 143 -17.34 -7.22 7.29
N LEU A 144 -18.19 -7.65 8.22
CA LEU A 144 -18.76 -6.78 9.25
C LEU A 144 -17.85 -6.76 10.48
N MET A 145 -17.41 -5.57 10.87
CA MET A 145 -16.50 -5.37 12.00
C MET A 145 -17.13 -4.53 13.11
N PRO A 146 -16.94 -4.89 14.39
CA PRO A 146 -17.35 -4.07 15.51
C PRO A 146 -16.62 -2.73 15.55
N HIS A 147 -17.30 -1.69 16.05
CA HIS A 147 -16.74 -0.35 16.25
C HIS A 147 -15.38 -0.36 16.97
N ALA A 148 -15.21 -1.18 17.99
CA ALA A 148 -13.98 -1.24 18.78
C ALA A 148 -12.73 -1.54 17.94
N VAL A 149 -12.83 -2.41 16.93
CA VAL A 149 -11.71 -2.77 16.03
C VAL A 149 -11.27 -1.57 15.21
N LEU A 150 -12.23 -0.94 14.49
CA LEU A 150 -11.95 0.17 13.58
C LEU A 150 -11.68 1.49 14.30
N ASN A 151 -12.15 1.63 15.53
CA ASN A 151 -11.77 2.75 16.39
C ASN A 151 -10.32 2.61 16.88
N THR A 152 -9.91 1.40 17.26
CA THR A 152 -8.54 1.12 17.70
C THR A 152 -7.52 1.35 16.59
N SER A 153 -7.83 0.97 15.35
CA SER A 153 -6.97 1.21 14.18
C SER A 153 -7.00 2.66 13.68
N GLY A 154 -7.85 3.52 14.25
CA GLY A 154 -7.98 4.93 13.88
C GLY A 154 -8.92 5.20 12.70
N HIS A 155 -9.52 4.20 12.05
CA HIS A 155 -10.40 4.39 10.91
C HIS A 155 -11.66 5.21 11.24
N VAL A 156 -12.19 5.08 12.45
CA VAL A 156 -13.39 5.85 12.86
C VAL A 156 -13.13 7.35 12.82
N GLU A 157 -11.93 7.80 13.21
CA GLU A 157 -11.59 9.22 13.30
C GLU A 157 -10.94 9.77 12.03
N ARG A 158 -10.09 8.96 11.36
CA ARG A 158 -9.14 9.45 10.34
C ARG A 158 -9.44 8.99 8.92
N PHE A 159 -10.33 8.02 8.73
CA PHE A 159 -10.68 7.54 7.40
C PHE A 159 -11.74 8.46 6.78
N THR A 160 -11.33 9.70 6.49
CA THR A 160 -12.22 10.78 6.05
C THR A 160 -11.62 11.50 4.85
N ASP A 161 -12.48 11.84 3.87
CA ASP A 161 -12.17 12.79 2.80
C ASP A 161 -12.87 14.13 3.09
N LEU A 162 -12.33 15.23 2.60
CA LEU A 162 -13.00 16.51 2.63
C LEU A 162 -14.08 16.57 1.55
N MET A 163 -15.33 16.78 1.97
CA MET A 163 -16.50 16.89 1.12
C MET A 163 -17.05 18.31 1.10
N VAL A 164 -17.54 18.74 -0.05
CA VAL A 164 -18.32 19.97 -0.23
C VAL A 164 -19.71 19.65 -0.77
N LYS A 165 -20.69 20.51 -0.49
CA LYS A 165 -22.09 20.34 -0.90
C LYS A 165 -22.64 21.58 -1.61
N ASP A 166 -23.44 21.33 -2.63
CA ASP A 166 -24.41 22.27 -3.20
C ASP A 166 -25.69 21.51 -3.55
N PRO A 167 -26.78 21.66 -2.77
CA PRO A 167 -28.04 20.94 -3.00
C PRO A 167 -28.70 21.21 -4.37
N LYS A 168 -28.30 22.29 -5.04
CA LYS A 168 -28.84 22.68 -6.36
C LYS A 168 -28.00 22.14 -7.51
N SER A 169 -26.85 21.51 -7.21
CA SER A 169 -25.95 20.95 -8.20
C SER A 169 -26.26 19.47 -8.45
N ASP A 170 -25.89 18.98 -9.62
CA ASP A 170 -25.84 17.55 -9.95
C ASP A 170 -24.42 17.19 -10.41
N PRO A 171 -23.67 16.43 -9.66
CA PRO A 171 -23.99 15.86 -8.32
C PRO A 171 -24.01 16.92 -7.21
N PRO A 172 -24.81 16.68 -6.14
CA PRO A 172 -24.95 17.65 -5.03
C PRO A 172 -23.78 17.64 -4.04
N CYS A 173 -22.86 16.68 -4.16
CA CYS A 173 -21.69 16.52 -3.31
C CYS A 173 -20.47 16.20 -4.16
N ALA A 174 -19.31 16.72 -3.75
CA ALA A 174 -18.03 16.43 -4.41
C ALA A 174 -16.88 16.36 -3.41
N ARG A 175 -15.78 15.68 -3.77
CA ARG A 175 -14.53 15.72 -3.04
C ARG A 175 -13.84 17.07 -3.28
N ALA A 176 -13.47 17.73 -2.20
CA ALA A 176 -12.87 19.05 -2.29
C ALA A 176 -11.49 19.02 -2.94
N ASP A 177 -10.64 18.06 -2.56
CA ASP A 177 -9.31 17.88 -3.11
C ASP A 177 -9.34 17.66 -4.63
N LYS A 178 -10.25 16.82 -5.12
CA LYS A 178 -10.36 16.54 -6.56
C LYS A 178 -10.90 17.72 -7.37
N LEU A 179 -11.78 18.51 -6.81
CA LEU A 179 -12.23 19.75 -7.46
C LEU A 179 -11.08 20.75 -7.58
N LEU A 180 -10.23 20.86 -6.57
CA LEU A 180 -9.05 21.73 -6.61
C LEU A 180 -8.04 21.23 -7.64
N GLU A 181 -7.72 19.94 -7.65
CA GLU A 181 -6.83 19.33 -8.63
C GLU A 181 -7.30 19.57 -10.06
N GLU A 182 -8.56 19.21 -10.38
CA GLU A 182 -9.15 19.35 -11.71
C GLU A 182 -9.20 20.81 -12.17
N HIS A 183 -9.46 21.73 -11.24
CA HIS A 183 -9.43 23.16 -11.55
C HIS A 183 -8.03 23.65 -11.89
N ILE A 184 -7.02 23.28 -11.11
CA ILE A 184 -5.62 23.64 -11.37
C ILE A 184 -5.14 23.01 -12.68
N GLU A 185 -5.45 21.74 -12.95
CA GLU A 185 -5.13 21.08 -14.21
C GLU A 185 -5.73 21.82 -15.40
N SER A 186 -7.00 22.25 -15.30
CA SER A 186 -7.64 23.03 -16.35
C SER A 186 -6.98 24.40 -16.58
N LEU A 187 -6.47 25.05 -15.54
CA LEU A 187 -5.69 26.30 -15.67
C LEU A 187 -4.36 26.06 -16.38
N LEU A 188 -3.67 24.96 -16.03
CA LEU A 188 -2.39 24.57 -16.63
C LEU A 188 -2.52 24.19 -18.11
N GLU A 189 -3.67 23.64 -18.51
CA GLU A 189 -3.99 23.33 -19.91
C GLU A 189 -4.38 24.56 -20.72
N ALA A 190 -5.13 25.48 -20.11
CA ALA A 190 -5.65 26.68 -20.79
C ALA A 190 -4.56 27.72 -21.06
N ASP A 191 -3.58 27.87 -20.18
CA ASP A 191 -2.49 28.86 -20.30
C ASP A 191 -1.15 28.19 -20.61
N THR A 192 -0.88 28.01 -21.91
CA THR A 192 0.39 27.49 -22.41
C THR A 192 1.56 28.50 -22.33
N GLY A 193 1.25 29.78 -22.06
CA GLY A 193 2.22 30.88 -21.93
C GLY A 193 2.65 31.18 -20.48
N MET A 194 2.12 30.47 -19.50
CA MET A 194 2.39 30.67 -18.08
C MET A 194 3.89 30.55 -17.76
N PRO A 195 4.45 31.45 -16.93
CA PRO A 195 5.84 31.36 -16.46
C PRO A 195 6.14 30.02 -15.81
N ALA A 196 7.32 29.44 -16.07
CA ALA A 196 7.70 28.11 -15.60
C ALA A 196 7.62 27.96 -14.06
N ASP A 197 7.97 29.01 -13.32
CA ASP A 197 7.92 29.00 -11.85
C ASP A 197 6.47 28.99 -11.33
N GLU A 198 5.58 29.72 -11.98
CA GLU A 198 4.16 29.76 -11.65
C GLU A 198 3.49 28.41 -11.97
N ARG A 199 3.77 27.86 -13.15
CA ARG A 199 3.33 26.54 -13.56
C ARG A 199 3.76 25.47 -12.54
N LYS A 200 5.04 25.47 -12.16
CA LYS A 200 5.59 24.54 -11.16
C LYS A 200 4.92 24.72 -9.80
N SER A 201 4.63 25.95 -9.39
CA SER A 201 3.93 26.23 -8.13
C SER A 201 2.52 25.64 -8.12
N LEU A 202 1.75 25.80 -9.21
CA LEU A 202 0.43 25.23 -9.35
C LEU A 202 0.45 23.70 -9.38
N GLU A 203 1.40 23.10 -10.12
CA GLU A 203 1.57 21.63 -10.13
C GLU A 203 1.86 21.07 -8.73
N VAL A 204 2.69 21.75 -7.94
CA VAL A 204 2.97 21.36 -6.55
C VAL A 204 1.72 21.53 -5.68
N GLN A 205 0.93 22.56 -5.90
CA GLN A 205 -0.30 22.80 -5.15
C GLN A 205 -1.38 21.75 -5.47
N ALA A 206 -1.54 21.36 -6.74
CA ALA A 206 -2.43 20.26 -7.11
C ALA A 206 -2.04 18.96 -6.42
N ARG A 207 -0.75 18.61 -6.43
CA ARG A 207 -0.25 17.40 -5.75
C ARG A 207 -0.43 17.41 -4.23
N LYS A 208 -0.50 18.59 -3.61
CA LYS A 208 -0.72 18.74 -2.16
C LYS A 208 -2.19 18.86 -1.78
N ALA A 209 -3.11 18.87 -2.73
CA ALA A 209 -4.54 19.12 -2.48
C ALA A 209 -5.12 18.12 -1.44
N GLU A 210 -4.76 16.85 -1.52
CA GLU A 210 -5.24 15.80 -0.60
C GLU A 210 -4.76 15.98 0.85
N ALA A 211 -3.64 16.69 1.05
CA ALA A 211 -3.07 16.94 2.38
C ALA A 211 -3.58 18.23 3.06
N LEU A 212 -4.41 19.02 2.36
CA LEU A 212 -4.91 20.28 2.91
C LEU A 212 -5.96 20.06 4.02
N GLY A 213 -5.87 20.86 5.07
CA GLY A 213 -6.88 20.94 6.12
C GLY A 213 -8.16 21.65 5.65
N VAL A 214 -9.20 21.62 6.50
CA VAL A 214 -10.53 22.23 6.18
C VAL A 214 -10.40 23.70 5.83
N GLU A 215 -9.66 24.49 6.61
CA GLU A 215 -9.51 25.94 6.42
C GLU A 215 -8.68 26.23 5.16
N GLU A 216 -7.55 25.56 5.00
CA GLU A 216 -6.66 25.73 3.84
C GLU A 216 -7.38 25.38 2.52
N MET A 217 -8.18 24.32 2.53
CA MET A 217 -9.01 23.93 1.39
C MET A 217 -10.08 24.97 1.09
N HIS A 218 -10.72 25.54 2.13
CA HIS A 218 -11.71 26.59 1.95
C HIS A 218 -11.10 27.86 1.35
N GLU A 219 -9.94 28.29 1.85
CA GLU A 219 -9.18 29.42 1.30
C GLU A 219 -8.78 29.18 -0.16
N ALA A 220 -8.34 27.95 -0.49
CA ALA A 220 -8.02 27.58 -1.87
C ALA A 220 -9.25 27.70 -2.79
N PHE A 221 -10.43 27.23 -2.36
CA PHE A 221 -11.67 27.36 -3.11
C PHE A 221 -12.04 28.81 -3.38
N GLN A 222 -11.91 29.68 -2.38
CA GLN A 222 -12.17 31.12 -2.52
C GLN A 222 -11.16 31.78 -3.47
N ARG A 223 -9.86 31.48 -3.30
CA ARG A 223 -8.78 32.03 -4.12
C ARG A 223 -8.93 31.70 -5.60
N PHE A 224 -9.29 30.46 -5.92
CA PHE A 224 -9.46 29.99 -7.29
C PHE A 224 -10.89 30.21 -7.84
N GLY A 225 -11.84 30.66 -7.01
CA GLY A 225 -13.21 30.88 -7.43
C GLY A 225 -13.93 29.61 -7.87
N ILE A 226 -13.64 28.46 -7.22
CA ILE A 226 -14.17 27.13 -7.58
C ILE A 226 -15.66 27.07 -7.26
N LYS A 227 -16.50 26.96 -8.31
CA LYS A 227 -17.95 26.90 -8.21
C LYS A 227 -18.49 25.52 -8.55
N SER A 228 -19.70 25.26 -8.10
CA SER A 228 -20.45 24.06 -8.47
C SER A 228 -20.87 24.09 -9.95
N PRO A 229 -21.23 22.95 -10.55
CA PRO A 229 -21.84 22.91 -11.89
C PRO A 229 -23.08 23.77 -12.05
N ALA A 230 -23.80 24.05 -10.94
CA ALA A 230 -24.95 24.99 -10.95
C ALA A 230 -24.54 26.46 -10.87
N GLY A 231 -23.25 26.79 -10.81
CA GLY A 231 -22.71 28.15 -10.73
C GLY A 231 -22.70 28.74 -9.32
N ASN A 232 -23.12 27.99 -8.30
CA ASN A 232 -23.15 28.45 -6.92
C ASN A 232 -21.79 28.25 -6.24
N GLU A 233 -21.58 28.90 -5.10
CA GLU A 233 -20.48 28.57 -4.20
C GLU A 233 -20.74 27.23 -3.50
N TRP A 234 -19.68 26.44 -3.38
CA TRP A 234 -19.71 25.24 -2.57
C TRP A 234 -19.80 25.56 -1.07
N SER A 235 -20.39 24.67 -0.28
CA SER A 235 -20.31 24.78 1.17
C SER A 235 -18.85 24.80 1.65
N LYS A 236 -18.61 25.29 2.86
CA LYS A 236 -17.31 25.06 3.52
C LYS A 236 -17.00 23.56 3.51
N PRO A 237 -15.76 23.14 3.21
CA PRO A 237 -15.35 21.74 3.28
C PRO A 237 -15.56 21.17 4.69
N PHE A 238 -15.95 19.90 4.76
CA PHE A 238 -16.11 19.19 6.02
C PHE A 238 -15.70 17.72 5.86
N PRO A 239 -15.19 17.08 6.93
CA PRO A 239 -14.78 15.68 6.87
C PRO A 239 -15.99 14.75 6.71
N PHE A 240 -15.87 13.80 5.78
CA PHE A 240 -16.85 12.76 5.55
C PHE A 240 -16.18 11.40 5.72
N ASN A 241 -16.64 10.61 6.70
CA ASN A 241 -16.09 9.28 6.93
C ASN A 241 -16.54 8.30 5.84
N LEU A 242 -15.58 7.62 5.23
CA LEU A 242 -15.81 6.72 4.10
C LEU A 242 -16.29 5.32 4.49
N MET A 243 -16.55 5.03 5.76
CA MET A 243 -17.05 3.73 6.18
C MET A 243 -18.58 3.65 6.13
N PHE A 244 -19.10 2.49 5.70
CA PHE A 244 -20.52 2.16 5.85
C PHE A 244 -20.81 1.73 7.27
N LYS A 245 -21.51 2.57 8.02
CA LYS A 245 -21.95 2.30 9.39
C LYS A 245 -23.23 1.48 9.39
N THR A 246 -23.33 0.50 10.29
CA THR A 246 -24.51 -0.33 10.52
C THR A 246 -24.64 -0.67 12.00
N THR A 247 -25.69 -1.44 12.35
CA THR A 247 -25.91 -1.99 13.69
C THR A 247 -25.80 -3.50 13.68
N ILE A 248 -25.29 -4.08 14.77
CA ILE A 248 -25.14 -5.51 14.96
C ILE A 248 -26.14 -5.97 16.02
N GLY A 249 -26.86 -7.04 15.72
CA GLY A 249 -27.84 -7.65 16.59
C GLY A 249 -29.21 -6.96 16.59
N PRO A 250 -30.24 -7.60 17.16
CA PRO A 250 -31.63 -7.15 17.08
C PRO A 250 -31.90 -5.91 17.94
N GLU A 251 -31.13 -5.67 18.99
CA GLU A 251 -31.30 -4.51 19.87
C GLU A 251 -30.82 -3.19 19.24
N GLY A 252 -30.05 -3.25 18.15
CA GLY A 252 -29.52 -2.06 17.45
C GLY A 252 -28.54 -1.21 18.27
N THR A 253 -28.08 -1.70 19.40
CA THR A 253 -27.18 -0.97 20.31
C THR A 253 -25.71 -1.08 19.95
N GLN A 254 -25.31 -2.20 19.34
CA GLN A 254 -23.91 -2.43 18.94
C GLN A 254 -23.64 -1.84 17.55
N VAL A 255 -22.77 -0.86 17.51
CA VAL A 255 -22.32 -0.26 16.24
C VAL A 255 -21.31 -1.16 15.56
N GLY A 256 -21.50 -1.35 14.25
CA GLY A 256 -20.59 -2.03 13.35
C GLY A 256 -20.36 -1.24 12.06
N TYR A 257 -19.41 -1.70 11.27
CA TYR A 257 -19.08 -1.13 9.96
C TYR A 257 -18.77 -2.25 8.97
N LEU A 258 -19.09 -2.05 7.71
CA LEU A 258 -18.49 -2.83 6.64
C LEU A 258 -17.02 -2.43 6.54
N ARG A 259 -16.11 -3.40 6.52
CA ARG A 259 -14.66 -3.16 6.58
C ARG A 259 -14.15 -2.38 5.37
N PRO A 260 -13.35 -1.30 5.56
CA PRO A 260 -12.76 -0.53 4.46
C PRO A 260 -11.51 -1.18 3.85
N GLU A 261 -10.95 -2.19 4.53
CA GLU A 261 -9.78 -2.97 4.17
C GLU A 261 -9.84 -4.37 4.78
N THR A 262 -9.04 -5.30 4.31
CA THR A 262 -9.02 -6.66 4.84
C THR A 262 -7.96 -6.89 5.92
N ALA A 263 -7.01 -5.96 6.10
CA ALA A 263 -5.86 -6.04 6.99
C ALA A 263 -6.23 -6.25 8.47
N GLN A 264 -7.22 -5.51 8.99
CA GLN A 264 -7.54 -5.52 10.42
C GLN A 264 -7.93 -6.90 10.95
N GLY A 265 -8.58 -7.72 10.11
CA GLY A 265 -8.89 -9.11 10.43
C GLY A 265 -7.64 -9.96 10.69
N ILE A 266 -6.55 -9.69 9.98
CA ILE A 266 -5.28 -10.39 10.15
C ILE A 266 -4.60 -9.94 11.46
N PHE A 267 -4.57 -8.62 11.74
CA PHE A 267 -3.93 -8.09 12.96
C PHE A 267 -4.55 -8.65 14.24
N ILE A 268 -5.89 -8.65 14.35
CA ILE A 268 -6.55 -9.19 15.55
C ILE A 268 -6.39 -10.70 15.72
N ASN A 269 -6.00 -11.42 14.67
CA ASN A 269 -5.69 -12.85 14.68
C ASN A 269 -4.18 -13.15 14.77
N PHE A 270 -3.33 -12.13 14.92
CA PHE A 270 -1.87 -12.30 14.94
C PHE A 270 -1.38 -13.39 15.89
N GLU A 271 -1.85 -13.41 17.15
CA GLU A 271 -1.42 -14.42 18.13
C GLU A 271 -1.74 -15.84 17.66
N ARG A 272 -2.92 -16.06 17.06
CA ARG A 272 -3.33 -17.37 16.55
C ARG A 272 -2.49 -17.79 15.33
N LEU A 273 -2.22 -16.84 14.42
CA LEU A 273 -1.39 -17.07 13.24
C LEU A 273 0.06 -17.37 13.61
N ARG A 274 0.61 -16.61 14.56
CA ARG A 274 1.94 -16.87 15.13
C ARG A 274 2.01 -18.26 15.74
N ASP A 275 1.04 -18.66 16.54
CA ASP A 275 1.01 -19.96 17.19
C ASP A 275 0.84 -21.10 16.17
N PHE A 276 0.00 -20.89 15.14
CA PHE A 276 -0.13 -21.82 14.01
C PHE A 276 1.22 -21.99 13.27
N ASN A 277 1.98 -20.91 13.11
CA ASN A 277 3.34 -20.93 12.54
C ASN A 277 4.42 -21.40 13.54
N ALA A 278 4.03 -22.05 14.63
CA ALA A 278 4.95 -22.55 15.68
C ALA A 278 5.84 -21.44 16.29
N GLY A 279 5.34 -20.20 16.37
CA GLY A 279 6.06 -19.05 16.92
C GLY A 279 7.19 -18.50 16.06
N LYS A 280 7.38 -18.98 14.83
CA LYS A 280 8.48 -18.57 13.95
C LYS A 280 8.17 -17.26 13.25
N LEU A 281 9.15 -16.36 13.16
CA LEU A 281 9.18 -15.18 12.31
C LEU A 281 10.41 -15.21 11.39
N PRO A 282 10.40 -14.53 10.22
CA PRO A 282 9.23 -13.84 9.68
C PRO A 282 8.17 -14.81 9.14
N PHE A 283 6.93 -14.36 9.02
CA PHE A 283 5.87 -15.03 8.27
C PHE A 283 4.88 -14.01 7.71
N ALA A 284 4.16 -14.40 6.68
CA ALA A 284 3.09 -13.59 6.09
C ALA A 284 1.73 -14.28 6.25
N ALA A 285 0.70 -13.49 6.50
CA ALA A 285 -0.69 -13.91 6.35
C ALA A 285 -1.33 -13.15 5.20
N ALA A 286 -2.18 -13.81 4.45
CA ALA A 286 -2.82 -13.26 3.27
C ALA A 286 -4.34 -13.42 3.36
N GLN A 287 -5.09 -12.47 2.83
CA GLN A 287 -6.54 -12.50 2.77
C GLN A 287 -7.06 -11.95 1.45
N ILE A 288 -8.00 -12.65 0.83
CA ILE A 288 -8.80 -12.14 -0.28
C ILE A 288 -10.22 -11.93 0.24
N GLY A 289 -10.80 -10.75 -0.03
CA GLY A 289 -12.15 -10.48 0.43
C GLY A 289 -12.73 -9.18 -0.11
N GLN A 290 -14.00 -8.94 0.19
CA GLN A 290 -14.66 -7.69 -0.14
C GLN A 290 -14.30 -6.63 0.89
N ALA A 291 -14.05 -5.41 0.38
CA ALA A 291 -13.88 -4.18 1.14
C ALA A 291 -14.88 -3.14 0.64
N TYR A 292 -15.19 -2.16 1.48
CA TYR A 292 -16.29 -1.24 1.27
C TYR A 292 -15.86 0.18 1.64
N ARG A 293 -15.99 1.11 0.68
CA ARG A 293 -15.70 2.54 0.92
C ARG A 293 -16.85 3.38 0.39
N ASN A 294 -17.52 4.12 1.24
CA ASN A 294 -18.64 4.98 0.85
C ASN A 294 -18.14 6.20 0.07
N GLU A 295 -17.62 5.95 -1.12
CA GLU A 295 -17.05 6.96 -2.01
C GLU A 295 -18.02 8.12 -2.26
N ILE A 296 -17.55 9.36 -2.11
CA ILE A 296 -18.33 10.58 -2.34
C ILE A 296 -18.71 10.68 -3.82
N ALA A 297 -17.74 10.47 -4.71
CA ALA A 297 -17.90 10.60 -6.16
C ALA A 297 -17.34 9.36 -6.89
N PRO A 298 -18.10 8.23 -6.93
CA PRO A 298 -17.70 7.07 -7.73
C PRO A 298 -17.65 7.42 -9.21
N ARG A 299 -16.56 7.05 -9.89
CA ARG A 299 -16.36 7.33 -11.32
C ARG A 299 -15.34 6.37 -11.96
N SER A 300 -15.24 6.45 -13.28
CA SER A 300 -14.22 5.69 -14.05
C SER A 300 -14.35 4.17 -13.92
N GLY A 301 -15.57 3.64 -14.05
CA GLY A 301 -15.82 2.20 -14.01
C GLY A 301 -15.36 1.56 -12.69
N LEU A 302 -14.57 0.50 -12.77
CA LEU A 302 -14.07 -0.22 -11.59
C LEU A 302 -12.93 0.48 -10.84
N LEU A 303 -12.44 1.63 -11.31
CA LEU A 303 -11.32 2.31 -10.66
C LEU A 303 -11.70 2.97 -9.34
N ARG A 304 -12.96 3.45 -9.21
CA ARG A 304 -13.46 4.06 -7.97
C ARG A 304 -14.89 3.64 -7.69
N VAL A 305 -15.03 2.60 -6.88
CA VAL A 305 -16.29 1.93 -6.55
C VAL A 305 -16.50 1.85 -5.04
N ARG A 306 -17.73 1.58 -4.60
CA ARG A 306 -18.11 1.50 -3.19
C ARG A 306 -17.93 0.12 -2.58
N GLU A 307 -17.90 -0.91 -3.41
CA GLU A 307 -17.64 -2.31 -3.05
C GLU A 307 -16.63 -2.89 -4.02
N PHE A 308 -15.55 -3.48 -3.51
CA PHE A 308 -14.47 -4.02 -4.33
C PHE A 308 -13.79 -5.22 -3.70
N CYS A 309 -13.24 -6.08 -4.53
CA CYS A 309 -12.40 -7.18 -4.09
C CYS A 309 -10.98 -6.69 -3.85
N GLN A 310 -10.47 -6.97 -2.67
CA GLN A 310 -9.11 -6.67 -2.24
C GLN A 310 -8.38 -7.96 -1.91
N ALA A 311 -7.07 -8.00 -2.15
CA ALA A 311 -6.19 -9.04 -1.67
C ALA A 311 -5.05 -8.36 -0.92
N GLU A 312 -4.87 -8.70 0.34
CA GLU A 312 -3.87 -8.10 1.22
C GLU A 312 -2.97 -9.15 1.84
N ILE A 313 -1.74 -8.74 2.10
CA ILE A 313 -0.71 -9.55 2.75
C ILE A 313 -0.17 -8.74 3.91
N GLU A 314 -0.09 -9.36 5.09
CA GLU A 314 0.56 -8.79 6.27
C GLU A 314 1.79 -9.62 6.59
N HIS A 315 2.95 -9.09 6.27
CA HIS A 315 4.23 -9.74 6.53
C HIS A 315 4.81 -9.27 7.86
N PHE A 316 4.80 -10.16 8.85
CA PHE A 316 5.31 -9.91 10.20
C PHE A 316 6.81 -10.18 10.28
N VAL A 317 7.58 -9.16 10.67
CA VAL A 317 9.04 -9.18 10.66
C VAL A 317 9.61 -8.53 11.92
N ASP A 318 10.86 -8.90 12.28
CA ASP A 318 11.59 -8.23 13.36
C ASP A 318 11.87 -6.77 12.98
N PRO A 319 11.39 -5.77 13.76
CA PRO A 319 11.60 -4.36 13.45
C PRO A 319 13.08 -3.95 13.34
N GLU A 320 13.99 -4.69 14.02
CA GLU A 320 15.42 -4.44 13.94
C GLU A 320 16.10 -5.15 12.75
N ASN A 321 15.38 -6.05 12.08
CA ASN A 321 15.91 -6.82 10.95
C ASN A 321 14.84 -7.07 9.90
N LYS A 322 14.59 -6.07 9.05
CA LYS A 322 13.65 -6.15 7.93
C LYS A 322 14.30 -6.68 6.63
N LYS A 323 15.31 -7.55 6.76
CA LYS A 323 15.88 -8.28 5.63
C LYS A 323 14.93 -9.38 5.18
N HIS A 324 14.92 -9.67 3.89
CA HIS A 324 14.10 -10.73 3.33
C HIS A 324 14.96 -11.87 2.78
N ALA A 325 14.69 -13.13 3.21
CA ALA A 325 15.51 -14.29 2.86
C ALA A 325 15.65 -14.54 1.34
N LYS A 326 14.62 -14.17 0.57
CA LYS A 326 14.59 -14.33 -0.89
C LYS A 326 14.89 -13.01 -1.63
N PHE A 327 15.41 -11.97 -0.97
CA PHE A 327 15.67 -10.69 -1.64
C PHE A 327 16.68 -10.82 -2.77
N SER A 328 17.66 -11.73 -2.62
CA SER A 328 18.64 -12.03 -3.67
C SER A 328 18.03 -12.53 -5.00
N GLU A 329 16.80 -13.05 -4.99
CA GLU A 329 16.11 -13.51 -6.21
C GLU A 329 15.56 -12.34 -7.04
N VAL A 330 15.40 -11.16 -6.45
CA VAL A 330 14.75 -9.99 -7.06
C VAL A 330 15.60 -8.72 -7.02
N GLN A 331 16.72 -8.71 -6.31
CA GLN A 331 17.57 -7.52 -6.11
C GLN A 331 18.10 -6.90 -7.40
N ASP A 332 18.25 -7.71 -8.46
CA ASP A 332 18.78 -7.26 -9.76
C ASP A 332 17.70 -6.78 -10.72
N LEU A 333 16.42 -6.81 -10.33
CA LEU A 333 15.34 -6.29 -11.16
C LEU A 333 15.44 -4.77 -11.32
N LEU A 334 15.23 -4.31 -12.54
CA LEU A 334 15.04 -2.90 -12.89
C LEU A 334 13.55 -2.62 -12.95
N ILE A 335 13.08 -1.75 -12.08
CA ILE A 335 11.67 -1.36 -11.97
C ILE A 335 11.59 0.16 -12.04
N PRO A 336 10.68 0.76 -12.83
CA PRO A 336 10.51 2.20 -12.88
C PRO A 336 10.04 2.75 -11.52
N LEU A 337 10.90 3.54 -10.85
CA LEU A 337 10.65 4.14 -9.56
C LEU A 337 10.44 5.66 -9.71
N PHE A 338 9.32 6.18 -9.23
CA PHE A 338 9.00 7.59 -9.19
C PHE A 338 9.01 8.05 -7.73
N ASP A 339 10.22 8.24 -7.23
CA ASP A 339 10.50 8.60 -5.85
C ASP A 339 10.14 10.07 -5.54
N ARG A 340 10.24 10.47 -4.29
CA ARG A 340 9.93 11.85 -3.83
C ARG A 340 10.76 12.91 -4.54
N HIS A 341 12.04 12.63 -4.77
CA HIS A 341 12.92 13.55 -5.50
C HIS A 341 12.49 13.68 -6.96
N GLY A 342 12.19 12.56 -7.62
CA GLY A 342 11.63 12.55 -8.97
C GLY A 342 10.36 13.38 -9.09
N GLN A 343 9.46 13.24 -8.11
CA GLN A 343 8.17 13.93 -8.12
C GLN A 343 8.29 15.45 -7.88
N LEU A 344 9.18 15.88 -6.98
CA LEU A 344 9.23 17.28 -6.54
C LEU A 344 10.24 18.12 -7.33
N GLU A 345 11.34 17.52 -7.80
CA GLU A 345 12.47 18.27 -8.34
C GLU A 345 12.70 18.03 -9.83
N THR A 346 12.78 16.77 -10.26
CA THR A 346 13.25 16.44 -11.61
C THR A 346 12.15 16.14 -12.62
N GLY A 347 10.95 15.75 -12.16
CA GLY A 347 9.86 15.25 -13.02
C GLY A 347 10.18 13.90 -13.68
N LYS A 348 11.25 13.20 -13.28
CA LYS A 348 11.76 12.00 -13.94
C LYS A 348 11.71 10.78 -13.01
N MET A 349 11.42 9.62 -13.60
CA MET A 349 11.53 8.33 -12.93
C MET A 349 12.98 7.83 -12.93
N THR A 350 13.36 7.12 -11.89
CA THR A 350 14.60 6.32 -11.83
C THR A 350 14.32 4.96 -12.46
N THR A 351 15.00 4.64 -13.56
CA THR A 351 14.80 3.40 -14.33
C THR A 351 16.06 2.56 -14.50
N ASP A 352 17.19 3.08 -14.06
CA ASP A 352 18.53 2.52 -14.19
C ASP A 352 19.10 1.92 -12.90
N TRP A 353 18.36 1.99 -11.81
CA TRP A 353 18.74 1.35 -10.55
C TRP A 353 18.06 0.01 -10.37
N THR A 354 18.85 -0.99 -9.94
CA THR A 354 18.28 -2.24 -9.48
C THR A 354 17.60 -2.06 -8.13
N MET A 355 16.69 -2.96 -7.78
CA MET A 355 16.03 -2.94 -6.48
C MET A 355 17.03 -3.00 -5.31
N GLY A 356 18.11 -3.77 -5.46
CA GLY A 356 19.22 -3.80 -4.50
C GLY A 356 19.92 -2.45 -4.35
N GLN A 357 20.14 -1.74 -5.46
CA GLN A 357 20.73 -0.38 -5.43
C GLN A 357 19.77 0.63 -4.80
N ALA A 358 18.47 0.54 -5.07
CA ALA A 358 17.47 1.42 -4.48
C ALA A 358 17.40 1.28 -2.96
N VAL A 359 17.48 0.06 -2.44
CA VAL A 359 17.58 -0.19 -0.98
C VAL A 359 18.91 0.30 -0.42
N ALA A 360 20.02 -0.05 -1.06
CA ALA A 360 21.36 0.33 -0.56
C ALA A 360 21.57 1.86 -0.50
N LYS A 361 20.92 2.61 -1.39
CA LYS A 361 20.95 4.09 -1.42
C LYS A 361 19.86 4.74 -0.54
N GLY A 362 19.03 3.96 0.14
CA GLY A 362 17.97 4.45 1.03
C GLY A 362 16.78 5.10 0.32
N MET A 363 16.58 4.82 -0.98
CA MET A 363 15.37 5.24 -1.71
C MET A 363 14.17 4.43 -1.23
N ILE A 364 14.34 3.12 -1.01
CA ILE A 364 13.37 2.21 -0.41
C ILE A 364 13.88 1.83 0.98
N ASP A 365 13.04 1.93 1.98
CA ASP A 365 13.42 1.84 3.40
C ASP A 365 14.08 0.50 3.79
N ASN A 366 13.59 -0.62 3.23
CA ASN A 366 14.11 -1.93 3.60
C ASN A 366 13.92 -3.01 2.51
N GLU A 367 14.67 -4.13 2.67
CA GLU A 367 14.64 -5.26 1.71
C GLU A 367 13.27 -5.93 1.62
N THR A 368 12.52 -6.05 2.72
CA THR A 368 11.19 -6.69 2.73
C THR A 368 10.19 -5.90 1.90
N LEU A 369 10.16 -4.58 2.03
CA LEU A 369 9.32 -3.70 1.21
C LEU A 369 9.71 -3.81 -0.27
N ALA A 370 11.00 -3.72 -0.58
CA ALA A 370 11.52 -3.87 -1.94
C ALA A 370 11.23 -5.26 -2.55
N PHE A 371 11.28 -6.32 -1.75
CA PHE A 371 10.91 -7.66 -2.17
C PHE A 371 9.45 -7.71 -2.62
N PHE A 372 8.51 -7.20 -1.81
CA PHE A 372 7.10 -7.20 -2.17
C PHE A 372 6.78 -6.31 -3.36
N MET A 373 7.43 -5.15 -3.49
CA MET A 373 7.34 -4.31 -4.71
C MET A 373 7.79 -5.12 -5.95
N SER A 374 8.91 -5.82 -5.86
CA SER A 374 9.43 -6.68 -6.93
C SER A 374 8.49 -7.83 -7.28
N ARG A 375 7.94 -8.51 -6.28
CA ARG A 375 6.94 -9.59 -6.48
C ARG A 375 5.67 -9.05 -7.12
N THR A 376 5.23 -7.86 -6.72
CA THR A 376 4.08 -7.19 -7.35
C THR A 376 4.36 -6.87 -8.82
N TYR A 377 5.53 -6.34 -9.16
CA TYR A 377 5.92 -6.12 -10.55
C TYR A 377 5.85 -7.41 -11.37
N LEU A 378 6.43 -8.50 -10.86
CA LEU A 378 6.40 -9.80 -11.53
C LEU A 378 4.98 -10.36 -11.66
N PHE A 379 4.12 -10.18 -10.66
CA PHE A 379 2.71 -10.55 -10.71
C PHE A 379 1.95 -9.79 -11.80
N LEU A 380 2.08 -8.46 -11.85
CA LEU A 380 1.44 -7.62 -12.86
C LEU A 380 1.91 -8.00 -14.28
N ARG A 381 3.21 -8.29 -14.43
CA ARG A 381 3.75 -8.82 -15.70
C ARG A 381 3.14 -10.17 -16.09
N ARG A 382 2.98 -11.09 -15.13
CA ARG A 382 2.31 -12.40 -15.35
C ARG A 382 0.82 -12.23 -15.65
N ALA A 383 0.17 -11.22 -15.09
CA ALA A 383 -1.23 -10.88 -15.37
C ALA A 383 -1.44 -10.28 -16.77
N GLY A 384 -0.35 -9.91 -17.49
CA GLY A 384 -0.40 -9.40 -18.86
C GLY A 384 -0.17 -7.89 -18.98
N ILE A 385 0.09 -7.17 -17.90
CA ILE A 385 0.38 -5.73 -17.97
C ILE A 385 1.77 -5.51 -18.57
N HIS A 386 1.89 -4.60 -19.54
CA HIS A 386 3.17 -4.27 -20.17
C HIS A 386 4.12 -3.56 -19.20
N ALA A 387 5.43 -3.79 -19.34
CA ALA A 387 6.45 -3.23 -18.45
C ALA A 387 6.47 -1.69 -18.44
N ASP A 388 6.30 -1.09 -19.63
CA ASP A 388 6.25 0.36 -19.85
C ASP A 388 4.97 1.03 -19.32
N LYS A 389 3.99 0.23 -18.88
CA LYS A 389 2.74 0.66 -18.29
C LYS A 389 2.71 0.48 -16.77
N ILE A 390 3.80 0.09 -16.15
CA ILE A 390 3.93 -0.09 -14.70
C ILE A 390 4.98 0.87 -14.17
N ARG A 391 4.67 1.58 -13.10
CA ARG A 391 5.64 2.32 -12.30
C ARG A 391 5.32 2.18 -10.82
N PHE A 392 6.32 2.47 -9.97
CA PHE A 392 6.13 2.55 -8.53
C PHE A 392 6.32 4.00 -8.09
N ARG A 393 5.28 4.61 -7.52
CA ARG A 393 5.29 5.99 -7.02
C ARG A 393 5.41 5.99 -5.50
N GLN A 394 6.40 6.69 -4.97
CA GLN A 394 6.57 6.87 -3.53
C GLN A 394 5.63 7.96 -3.01
N HIS A 395 4.93 7.69 -1.92
CA HIS A 395 4.13 8.71 -1.24
C HIS A 395 5.00 9.86 -0.76
N LEU A 396 4.55 11.10 -0.96
CA LEU A 396 5.16 12.27 -0.32
C LEU A 396 4.98 12.18 1.20
N LYS A 397 5.85 12.83 1.97
CA LYS A 397 5.76 12.79 3.44
C LYS A 397 4.41 13.29 3.99
N THR A 398 3.74 14.16 3.24
CA THR A 398 2.41 14.71 3.57
C THR A 398 1.25 13.79 3.19
N GLU A 399 1.47 12.82 2.29
CA GLU A 399 0.47 11.85 1.83
C GLU A 399 0.50 10.54 2.62
N MET A 400 1.60 10.29 3.35
CA MET A 400 1.76 9.02 4.06
C MET A 400 0.69 8.82 5.12
N ALA A 401 0.12 7.62 5.16
CA ALA A 401 -0.75 7.20 6.25
C ALA A 401 -0.01 7.32 7.59
N HIS A 402 -0.73 7.72 8.63
CA HIS A 402 -0.17 8.01 9.96
C HIS A 402 0.57 6.82 10.62
N TYR A 403 0.34 5.62 10.15
CA TYR A 403 0.96 4.38 10.62
C TYR A 403 2.19 3.95 9.83
N ALA A 404 2.46 4.55 8.68
CA ALA A 404 3.49 4.07 7.77
C ALA A 404 4.80 4.84 7.90
N THR A 405 5.92 4.12 7.76
CA THR A 405 7.28 4.70 7.69
C THR A 405 7.72 4.93 6.26
N ASP A 406 7.29 4.09 5.32
CA ASP A 406 7.47 4.25 3.87
C ASP A 406 6.28 3.63 3.13
N CYS A 407 5.84 4.28 2.04
CA CYS A 407 4.72 3.85 1.21
C CYS A 407 5.05 4.03 -0.27
N TRP A 408 4.67 3.02 -1.07
CA TRP A 408 4.83 2.99 -2.52
C TRP A 408 3.60 2.41 -3.20
N ASP A 409 3.11 3.07 -4.25
CA ASP A 409 2.01 2.58 -5.07
C ASP A 409 2.54 1.98 -6.37
N ALA A 410 2.15 0.75 -6.67
CA ALA A 410 2.25 0.25 -8.03
C ALA A 410 1.10 0.85 -8.85
N GLU A 411 1.46 1.69 -9.79
CA GLU A 411 0.53 2.36 -10.70
C GLU A 411 0.59 1.73 -12.09
N ILE A 412 -0.58 1.62 -12.72
CA ILE A 412 -0.73 1.13 -14.11
C ILE A 412 -1.21 2.29 -14.97
N LEU A 413 -0.51 2.52 -16.09
CA LEU A 413 -0.94 3.51 -17.09
C LEU A 413 -2.06 2.93 -17.95
N ASN A 414 -3.26 3.41 -17.74
CA ASN A 414 -4.45 3.08 -18.52
C ASN A 414 -5.02 4.32 -19.24
N SER A 415 -6.21 4.22 -19.78
CA SER A 415 -6.86 5.31 -20.51
C SER A 415 -7.28 6.50 -19.64
N TYR A 416 -7.21 6.38 -18.32
CA TYR A 416 -7.47 7.46 -17.35
C TYR A 416 -6.18 8.06 -16.76
N GLY A 417 -5.03 7.65 -17.27
CA GLY A 417 -3.73 8.03 -16.74
C GLY A 417 -3.15 6.99 -15.78
N TRP A 418 -2.15 7.39 -15.02
CA TRP A 418 -1.55 6.54 -14.00
C TRP A 418 -2.55 6.29 -12.87
N THR A 419 -2.82 5.02 -12.63
CA THR A 419 -3.82 4.58 -11.65
C THR A 419 -3.17 3.65 -10.65
N GLU A 420 -3.25 4.00 -9.38
CA GLU A 420 -2.87 3.14 -8.26
C GLU A 420 -3.69 1.84 -8.28
N CYS A 421 -3.00 0.72 -8.33
CA CYS A 421 -3.61 -0.62 -8.32
C CYS A 421 -3.16 -1.47 -7.13
N VAL A 422 -1.97 -1.21 -6.58
CA VAL A 422 -1.44 -1.91 -5.41
C VAL A 422 -0.68 -0.93 -4.53
N GLY A 423 -1.08 -0.81 -3.27
CA GLY A 423 -0.35 -0.07 -2.24
C GLY A 423 0.68 -0.98 -1.54
N HIS A 424 1.85 -0.45 -1.20
CA HIS A 424 2.86 -1.12 -0.40
C HIS A 424 3.23 -0.21 0.76
N ALA A 425 3.01 -0.66 1.99
CA ALA A 425 3.29 0.14 3.18
C ALA A 425 4.16 -0.64 4.18
N ASP A 426 5.14 0.02 4.75
CA ASP A 426 5.74 -0.41 6.00
C ASP A 426 4.98 0.22 7.16
N ARG A 427 4.07 -0.54 7.77
CA ARG A 427 3.19 -0.10 8.86
C ARG A 427 3.88 -0.06 10.23
N SER A 428 5.16 -0.42 10.29
CA SER A 428 5.90 -0.54 11.54
C SER A 428 5.15 -1.47 12.54
N CYS A 429 5.17 -1.15 13.81
CA CYS A 429 4.47 -1.93 14.86
C CYS A 429 3.08 -1.35 15.19
N PHE A 430 2.59 -0.35 14.45
CA PHE A 430 1.46 0.49 14.82
C PHE A 430 0.19 -0.31 15.16
N ASP A 431 -0.27 -1.17 14.25
CA ASP A 431 -1.54 -1.89 14.44
C ASP A 431 -1.50 -2.86 15.64
N LEU A 432 -0.40 -3.60 15.77
CA LEU A 432 -0.22 -4.51 16.90
C LEU A 432 -0.08 -3.76 18.23
N ASP A 433 0.57 -2.58 18.24
CA ASP A 433 0.66 -1.71 19.41
C ASP A 433 -0.70 -1.17 19.81
N ALA A 434 -1.47 -0.67 18.83
CA ALA A 434 -2.80 -0.13 19.07
C ALA A 434 -3.75 -1.19 19.66
N HIS A 435 -3.84 -2.36 19.02
CA HIS A 435 -4.69 -3.44 19.51
C HIS A 435 -4.23 -3.99 20.87
N ALA A 436 -2.93 -4.09 21.11
CA ALA A 436 -2.39 -4.52 22.39
C ALA A 436 -2.75 -3.55 23.52
N SER A 437 -2.61 -2.25 23.29
CA SER A 437 -2.88 -1.21 24.29
C SER A 437 -4.34 -1.20 24.74
N VAL A 438 -5.27 -1.38 23.79
CA VAL A 438 -6.72 -1.36 24.07
C VAL A 438 -7.20 -2.68 24.69
N THR A 439 -6.68 -3.82 24.22
CA THR A 439 -7.19 -5.15 24.61
C THR A 439 -6.42 -5.78 25.79
N GLY A 440 -5.23 -5.28 26.11
CA GLY A 440 -4.32 -5.90 27.07
C GLY A 440 -3.67 -7.20 26.58
N ARG A 441 -3.89 -7.58 25.30
CA ARG A 441 -3.22 -8.72 24.68
C ARG A 441 -1.76 -8.39 24.41
N SER A 442 -0.88 -9.39 24.50
CA SER A 442 0.56 -9.14 24.39
C SER A 442 1.00 -8.77 22.98
N MET A 443 0.38 -9.36 21.94
CA MET A 443 0.73 -9.22 20.52
C MET A 443 2.24 -9.29 20.25
N LEU A 444 2.97 -10.12 21.00
CA LEU A 444 4.42 -10.24 20.97
C LEU A 444 4.86 -11.50 20.25
N ALA A 445 5.96 -11.39 19.55
CA ALA A 445 6.74 -12.52 19.06
C ALA A 445 7.98 -12.75 19.95
N THR A 446 8.65 -13.88 19.76
CA THR A 446 9.84 -14.25 20.51
C THR A 446 10.95 -14.65 19.55
N LYS A 447 12.14 -14.07 19.73
CA LYS A 447 13.35 -14.53 19.03
C LYS A 447 14.33 -15.15 20.02
N LYS A 448 14.95 -16.27 19.61
CA LYS A 448 16.05 -16.87 20.37
C LYS A 448 17.32 -16.06 20.15
N VAL A 449 18.03 -15.78 21.23
CA VAL A 449 19.32 -15.09 21.21
C VAL A 449 20.38 -15.94 21.90
N ALA A 450 21.64 -15.68 21.60
CA ALA A 450 22.74 -16.29 22.35
C ALA A 450 22.57 -15.97 23.84
N LYS A 451 22.81 -16.98 24.69
CA LYS A 451 22.67 -16.81 26.13
C LYS A 451 23.58 -15.69 26.61
N HIS A 452 23.01 -14.65 27.17
CA HIS A 452 23.74 -13.53 27.74
C HIS A 452 23.10 -13.07 29.05
N THR A 453 23.89 -12.38 29.86
CA THR A 453 23.42 -11.84 31.13
C THR A 453 22.93 -10.39 30.91
N VAL A 454 21.71 -10.11 31.31
CA VAL A 454 21.15 -8.76 31.31
C VAL A 454 20.99 -8.29 32.74
N ARG A 455 21.48 -7.08 33.01
CA ARG A 455 21.24 -6.38 34.27
C ARG A 455 19.93 -5.62 34.14
N TYR A 456 19.05 -5.74 35.13
CA TYR A 456 17.76 -5.08 35.17
C TYR A 456 17.42 -4.59 36.56
N MET A 457 16.57 -3.58 36.63
CA MET A 457 16.04 -3.09 37.89
C MET A 457 14.97 -4.05 38.41
N LYS A 458 15.28 -4.78 39.45
CA LYS A 458 14.31 -5.65 40.14
C LYS A 458 13.54 -4.82 41.17
N MET A 459 12.28 -4.63 40.91
CA MET A 459 11.36 -3.94 41.82
C MET A 459 10.78 -4.92 42.85
N THR A 460 10.64 -4.44 44.06
CA THR A 460 9.89 -5.11 45.13
C THR A 460 8.81 -4.17 45.61
N LEU A 461 7.53 -4.56 45.49
CA LEU A 461 6.38 -3.76 45.84
C LEU A 461 5.90 -4.05 47.27
N ASN A 462 5.65 -3.00 48.00
CA ASN A 462 4.91 -3.08 49.27
C ASN A 462 3.40 -2.98 48.96
N ARG A 463 2.82 -4.09 48.47
CA ARG A 463 1.40 -4.16 48.07
C ARG A 463 0.46 -3.79 49.22
N LYS A 464 0.86 -4.04 50.51
CA LYS A 464 0.07 -3.68 51.68
C LYS A 464 -0.02 -2.14 51.85
N MET A 465 1.10 -1.45 51.65
CA MET A 465 1.16 0.00 51.70
C MET A 465 0.37 0.62 50.55
N ILE A 466 0.59 0.17 49.34
CA ILE A 466 -0.11 0.61 48.13
C ILE A 466 -1.63 0.45 48.31
N GLY A 467 -2.10 -0.71 48.76
CA GLY A 467 -3.51 -0.96 49.02
C GLY A 467 -4.12 -0.07 50.09
N LYS A 468 -3.35 0.24 51.16
CA LYS A 468 -3.79 1.17 52.23
C LYS A 468 -3.93 2.60 51.69
N THR A 469 -2.98 3.06 50.87
CA THR A 469 -2.95 4.44 50.34
C THR A 469 -3.96 4.65 49.24
N PHE A 470 -3.98 3.78 48.24
CA PHE A 470 -4.79 3.97 47.02
C PHE A 470 -6.12 3.20 47.01
N LYS A 471 -6.41 2.42 48.06
CA LYS A 471 -7.68 1.69 48.21
C LYS A 471 -8.12 0.96 46.94
N ARG A 472 -9.22 1.40 46.30
CA ARG A 472 -9.77 0.79 45.10
C ARG A 472 -8.83 0.87 43.87
N GLU A 473 -7.96 1.86 43.82
CA GLU A 473 -7.00 2.06 42.73
C GLU A 473 -5.67 1.33 42.94
N GLY A 474 -5.47 0.72 44.12
CA GLY A 474 -4.21 0.03 44.45
C GLY A 474 -3.79 -1.03 43.44
N GLY A 475 -4.74 -1.72 42.80
CA GLY A 475 -4.47 -2.65 41.69
C GLY A 475 -3.88 -1.96 40.45
N ASN A 476 -4.45 -0.82 40.07
CA ASN A 476 -3.98 -0.04 38.92
C ASN A 476 -2.56 0.52 39.16
N VAL A 477 -2.26 0.93 40.38
CA VAL A 477 -0.92 1.40 40.79
C VAL A 477 0.10 0.26 40.72
N VAL A 478 -0.27 -0.93 41.19
CA VAL A 478 0.57 -2.12 41.07
C VAL A 478 0.85 -2.47 39.63
N ASP A 479 -0.20 -2.50 38.79
CA ASP A 479 -0.06 -2.79 37.34
C ASP A 479 0.86 -1.77 36.66
N ALA A 480 0.69 -0.48 36.96
CA ALA A 480 1.52 0.60 36.45
C ALA A 480 3.00 0.44 36.86
N LEU A 481 3.26 0.12 38.12
CA LEU A 481 4.61 -0.11 38.61
C LEU A 481 5.24 -1.38 38.01
N GLU A 482 4.47 -2.46 37.91
CA GLU A 482 4.94 -3.70 37.29
C GLU A 482 5.26 -3.52 35.80
N SER A 483 4.51 -2.66 35.08
CA SER A 483 4.79 -2.34 33.69
C SER A 483 6.11 -1.60 33.49
N LEU A 484 6.52 -0.74 34.43
CA LEU A 484 7.83 -0.09 34.41
C LEU A 484 8.98 -1.09 34.54
N ALA A 485 8.79 -2.14 35.34
CA ALA A 485 9.80 -3.18 35.52
C ALA A 485 9.99 -4.07 34.27
N VAL A 486 8.92 -4.19 33.45
CA VAL A 486 8.91 -4.98 32.19
C VAL A 486 9.40 -4.15 31.01
N GLY A 487 9.30 -2.83 31.06
CA GLY A 487 9.54 -1.88 29.97
C GLY A 487 11.00 -1.68 29.52
N GLY A 488 11.92 -2.56 29.90
CA GLY A 488 13.27 -2.61 29.34
C GLY A 488 13.25 -3.26 27.95
N GLY A 489 12.99 -2.49 26.87
CA GLY A 489 13.21 -2.95 25.49
C GLY A 489 14.64 -3.44 25.32
N ALA A 490 14.84 -4.39 24.40
CA ALA A 490 16.10 -5.12 24.18
C ALA A 490 17.35 -4.24 23.96
N ASN A 491 17.16 -2.92 23.75
CA ASN A 491 18.21 -1.95 23.46
C ASN A 491 18.58 -1.00 24.61
N LYS A 492 17.99 -1.12 25.80
CA LYS A 492 18.44 -0.30 26.94
C LYS A 492 19.64 -0.97 27.62
N THR A 493 20.83 -0.53 27.26
CA THR A 493 22.12 -1.08 27.67
C THR A 493 22.45 -0.90 29.15
N THR A 494 21.69 -0.10 29.90
CA THR A 494 21.87 0.08 31.36
C THR A 494 20.53 0.06 32.08
N ALA A 495 20.44 -0.66 33.20
CA ALA A 495 19.26 -0.69 34.07
C ALA A 495 18.86 0.73 34.55
N GLU A 496 19.85 1.60 34.66
CA GLU A 496 19.70 3.00 35.14
C GLU A 496 19.00 3.93 34.11
N ALA A 497 19.10 3.62 32.83
CA ALA A 497 18.43 4.35 31.75
C ALA A 497 16.98 3.86 31.47
N SER A 498 16.48 2.88 32.22
CA SER A 498 15.09 2.41 32.11
C SER A 498 14.12 3.39 32.79
N GLU A 499 12.81 3.36 32.38
CA GLU A 499 11.77 4.13 33.07
C GLU A 499 11.73 3.81 34.57
N ALA A 500 11.99 2.56 34.95
CA ALA A 500 12.14 2.16 36.33
C ALA A 500 13.33 2.84 37.03
N GLY A 501 14.46 2.99 36.35
CA GLY A 501 15.63 3.71 36.84
C GLY A 501 15.37 5.21 37.03
N VAL A 502 14.58 5.81 36.15
CA VAL A 502 14.16 7.23 36.29
C VAL A 502 13.29 7.42 37.52
N VAL A 503 12.30 6.55 37.73
CA VAL A 503 11.43 6.60 38.93
C VAL A 503 12.24 6.38 40.22
N GLU A 504 13.21 5.44 40.21
CA GLU A 504 14.08 5.25 41.37
C GLU A 504 14.94 6.48 41.64
N ALA A 505 15.53 7.10 40.60
CA ALA A 505 16.32 8.32 40.76
C ALA A 505 15.49 9.48 41.36
N GLN A 506 14.22 9.61 40.96
CA GLN A 506 13.29 10.56 41.54
C GLN A 506 13.03 10.28 43.03
N LEU A 507 12.78 9.02 43.37
CA LEU A 507 12.58 8.60 44.75
C LEU A 507 13.86 8.70 45.61
N ALA A 508 15.03 8.56 45.00
CA ALA A 508 16.33 8.70 45.69
C ALA A 508 16.68 10.16 45.95
N SER A 509 16.34 11.07 45.05
CA SER A 509 16.57 12.52 45.18
C SER A 509 15.45 13.28 45.92
N GLY A 510 14.25 12.68 45.98
CA GLY A 510 13.05 13.22 46.65
C GLY A 510 12.30 12.15 47.41
N SER A 511 11.20 12.54 48.09
CA SER A 511 10.34 11.61 48.82
C SER A 511 9.28 10.95 47.95
N GLU A 512 9.04 11.46 46.73
CA GLU A 512 7.91 11.10 45.88
C GLU A 512 8.32 11.01 44.41
N ALA A 513 7.65 10.15 43.65
CA ALA A 513 7.74 10.05 42.19
C ALA A 513 6.33 9.85 41.61
N THR A 514 6.12 10.32 40.37
CA THR A 514 4.84 10.15 39.66
C THR A 514 4.95 9.00 38.66
N VAL A 515 4.00 8.07 38.77
CA VAL A 515 3.86 6.95 37.83
C VAL A 515 2.55 7.12 37.07
N THR A 516 2.62 7.10 35.75
CA THR A 516 1.48 7.31 34.86
C THR A 516 1.24 6.06 33.98
N SER A 517 -0.02 5.69 33.82
CA SER A 517 -0.45 4.67 32.85
C SER A 517 -1.74 5.13 32.16
N CYS A 518 -2.23 4.35 31.20
CA CYS A 518 -3.52 4.61 30.54
C CYS A 518 -4.71 4.62 31.53
N LYS A 519 -4.54 4.08 32.74
CA LYS A 519 -5.57 4.02 33.78
C LYS A 519 -5.52 5.20 34.77
N GLY A 520 -4.48 6.03 34.73
CA GLY A 520 -4.32 7.18 35.62
C GLY A 520 -2.87 7.55 35.92
N SER A 521 -2.71 8.56 36.81
CA SER A 521 -1.41 9.02 37.29
C SER A 521 -1.43 9.05 38.81
N TRP A 522 -0.40 8.49 39.45
CA TRP A 522 -0.33 8.35 40.92
C TRP A 522 1.03 8.77 41.45
N THR A 523 1.01 9.47 42.58
CA THR A 523 2.25 9.80 43.30
C THR A 523 2.58 8.68 44.28
N ILE A 524 3.74 8.06 44.08
CA ILE A 524 4.25 6.98 44.95
C ILE A 524 5.38 7.48 45.84
N THR A 525 5.53 6.83 46.96
CA THR A 525 6.59 7.13 47.96
C THR A 525 7.58 5.98 48.05
N ARG A 526 8.75 6.27 48.64
CA ARG A 526 9.84 5.29 48.79
C ARG A 526 9.45 4.04 49.58
N ASP A 527 8.47 4.15 50.47
CA ASP A 527 7.98 3.03 51.30
C ASP A 527 7.09 2.05 50.49
N MET A 528 6.60 2.47 49.33
CA MET A 528 5.72 1.67 48.47
C MET A 528 6.47 0.73 47.52
N CYS A 529 7.69 1.08 47.15
CA CYS A 529 8.52 0.25 46.28
C CYS A 529 10.00 0.44 46.61
N SER A 530 10.76 -0.62 46.40
CA SER A 530 12.22 -0.60 46.46
C SER A 530 12.80 -1.27 45.22
N TRP A 531 13.97 -0.82 44.80
CA TRP A 531 14.64 -1.26 43.61
C TRP A 531 16.03 -1.79 43.93
N LYS A 532 16.45 -2.82 43.22
CA LYS A 532 17.83 -3.28 43.21
C LYS A 532 18.22 -3.80 41.85
N ILE A 533 19.45 -3.59 41.47
CA ILE A 533 20.01 -4.18 40.27
C ILE A 533 20.12 -5.70 40.48
N ALA A 534 19.53 -6.45 39.55
CA ALA A 534 19.61 -7.90 39.50
C ALA A 534 20.09 -8.36 38.13
N GLU A 535 20.60 -9.57 38.04
CA GLU A 535 21.03 -10.17 36.78
C GLU A 535 20.14 -11.34 36.44
N LYS A 536 19.78 -11.46 35.16
CA LYS A 536 19.10 -12.63 34.63
C LYS A 536 19.77 -13.12 33.35
N GLN A 537 19.77 -14.41 33.17
CA GLN A 537 20.18 -15.03 31.92
C GLN A 537 19.04 -14.93 30.92
N VAL A 538 19.32 -14.35 29.76
CA VAL A 538 18.34 -14.18 28.69
C VAL A 538 18.77 -15.04 27.51
N GLN A 539 17.84 -15.84 27.00
CA GLN A 539 17.99 -16.69 25.80
C GLN A 539 16.90 -16.40 24.77
N GLU A 540 15.89 -15.63 25.19
CA GLU A 540 14.76 -15.24 24.35
C GLU A 540 14.42 -13.79 24.60
N ILE A 541 14.17 -13.04 23.51
CA ILE A 541 13.72 -11.65 23.55
C ILE A 541 12.33 -11.62 22.98
N LYS A 542 11.41 -11.00 23.71
CA LYS A 542 10.05 -10.70 23.23
C LYS A 542 10.04 -9.32 22.60
N PHE A 543 9.43 -9.22 21.43
CA PHE A 543 9.31 -7.96 20.70
C PHE A 543 7.99 -7.91 19.96
N ARG A 544 7.54 -6.71 19.61
CA ARG A 544 6.38 -6.51 18.74
C ARG A 544 6.84 -6.50 17.31
N PRO A 545 6.28 -7.34 16.42
CA PRO A 545 6.66 -7.35 15.02
C PRO A 545 6.28 -6.07 14.29
N SER A 546 7.12 -5.67 13.36
CA SER A 546 6.76 -4.73 12.30
C SER A 546 5.97 -5.47 11.22
N VAL A 547 5.13 -4.74 10.50
CA VAL A 547 4.30 -5.26 9.43
C VAL A 547 4.64 -4.56 8.13
N VAL A 548 4.85 -5.33 7.06
CA VAL A 548 4.95 -4.84 5.69
C VAL A 548 3.76 -5.36 4.91
N GLU A 549 2.97 -4.44 4.35
CA GLU A 549 1.69 -4.69 3.70
C GLU A 549 1.74 -4.37 2.22
N PRO A 550 1.57 -5.33 1.31
CA PRO A 550 1.07 -5.11 -0.04
C PRO A 550 -0.44 -5.33 -0.13
N SER A 551 -1.17 -4.34 -0.65
CA SER A 551 -2.63 -4.31 -0.77
C SER A 551 -3.07 -4.16 -2.22
N PHE A 552 -3.76 -5.14 -2.77
CA PHE A 552 -4.10 -5.28 -4.19
C PHE A 552 -5.57 -4.94 -4.45
N GLY A 553 -5.83 -3.92 -5.25
CA GLY A 553 -7.16 -3.62 -5.78
C GLY A 553 -7.47 -4.49 -7.00
N ILE A 554 -8.04 -5.67 -6.80
CA ILE A 554 -8.26 -6.67 -7.86
C ILE A 554 -9.10 -6.11 -9.01
N GLY A 555 -10.15 -5.35 -8.70
CA GLY A 555 -10.98 -4.71 -9.72
C GLY A 555 -10.23 -3.68 -10.55
N ARG A 556 -9.33 -2.90 -9.94
CA ARG A 556 -8.48 -1.93 -10.63
C ARG A 556 -7.50 -2.62 -11.58
N ILE A 557 -6.81 -3.66 -11.12
CA ILE A 557 -5.87 -4.45 -11.95
C ILE A 557 -6.60 -5.08 -13.14
N MET A 558 -7.81 -5.62 -12.90
CA MET A 558 -8.61 -6.26 -13.95
C MET A 558 -9.11 -5.26 -15.01
N TYR A 559 -9.38 -4.02 -14.60
CA TYR A 559 -9.92 -2.96 -15.47
C TYR A 559 -8.83 -2.19 -16.23
N SER A 560 -7.58 -2.19 -15.72
CA SER A 560 -6.40 -1.60 -16.34
C SER A 560 -5.79 -2.49 -17.41
#